data_a961c7b1a71a0ce367c7e1c6474931c7
#
_entry.id   a961c7b1a71a0ce367c7e1c6474931c7
#
_cell.length_a   1.000
_cell.length_b   1.000
_cell.length_c   1.000
_cell.angle_alpha   90.00
_cell.angle_beta   90.00
_cell.angle_gamma   90.00
#
_symmetry.space_group_name_H-M   'P 1'
#
loop_
_entity.id
_entity.type
_entity.pdbx_description
1 polymer ?
#
loop_
_entity_poly.entity_id
_entity_poly.type
_entity_poly.pdbx_seq_one_letter_code
_entity_poly.pdbx_strand_id
1 'polypeptide(L)'
;MMKFADLIDEHAEELAALDTIDAGKLFGECKTGIPHSANMLRYYAGAADKIHGEVLKMSREFHAYTLREPIGVVGHIIPWNFPTSMFLAKVSPALAAGCTMVVKPAEQTPLSALYYAHLSKLVYAPIN
;
A
#
# COMPACT_ATOMS: atom_id res chain seq x y z
N MET A 1 -1.90 9.16 -0.49
CA MET A 1 -2.26 7.96 0.32
C MET A 1 -3.65 8.10 0.95
N MET A 2 -3.97 9.18 1.70
CA MET A 2 -5.31 9.36 2.30
C MET A 2 -6.44 9.29 1.26
N LYS A 3 -6.37 10.07 0.18
CA LYS A 3 -7.36 10.00 -0.93
C LYS A 3 -7.49 8.61 -1.54
N PHE A 4 -6.41 7.83 -1.60
CA PHE A 4 -6.46 6.45 -2.08
C PHE A 4 -7.22 5.56 -1.11
N ALA A 5 -7.03 5.72 0.19
CA ALA A 5 -7.81 4.99 1.20
C ALA A 5 -9.30 5.34 1.15
N ASP A 6 -9.64 6.61 0.90
CA ASP A 6 -11.03 7.04 0.77
C ASP A 6 -11.69 6.42 -0.47
N LEU A 7 -11.01 6.39 -1.62
CA LEU A 7 -11.50 5.66 -2.81
C LEU A 7 -11.68 4.16 -2.56
N ILE A 8 -10.79 3.53 -1.79
CA ILE A 8 -10.93 2.11 -1.43
C ILE A 8 -12.21 1.89 -0.62
N ASP A 9 -12.52 2.78 0.33
CA ASP A 9 -13.77 2.69 1.10
C ASP A 9 -15.00 2.93 0.24
N GLU A 10 -14.96 3.91 -0.68
CA GLU A 10 -16.05 4.19 -1.63
C GLU A 10 -16.34 2.99 -2.54
N HIS A 11 -15.30 2.21 -2.91
CA HIS A 11 -15.41 1.03 -3.77
C HIS A 11 -15.34 -0.30 -3.00
N ALA A 12 -15.68 -0.29 -1.69
CA ALA A 12 -15.53 -1.47 -0.85
C ALA A 12 -16.40 -2.65 -1.31
N GLU A 13 -17.59 -2.40 -1.85
CA GLU A 13 -18.48 -3.46 -2.33
C GLU A 13 -17.95 -4.14 -3.59
N GLU A 14 -17.45 -3.37 -4.55
CA GLU A 14 -16.85 -3.90 -5.77
C GLU A 14 -15.59 -4.71 -5.46
N LEU A 15 -14.73 -4.19 -4.60
CA LEU A 15 -13.51 -4.88 -4.16
C LEU A 15 -13.83 -6.18 -3.41
N ALA A 16 -14.87 -6.16 -2.56
CA ALA A 16 -15.34 -7.36 -1.86
C ALA A 16 -15.90 -8.40 -2.83
N ALA A 17 -16.65 -7.97 -3.84
CA ALA A 17 -17.14 -8.87 -4.87
C ALA A 17 -16.00 -9.51 -5.67
N LEU A 18 -14.96 -8.73 -6.02
CA LEU A 18 -13.78 -9.25 -6.72
C LEU A 18 -13.02 -10.29 -5.88
N ASP A 19 -12.77 -10.01 -4.59
CA ASP A 19 -12.12 -10.98 -3.68
C ASP A 19 -12.98 -12.24 -3.48
N THR A 20 -14.33 -12.10 -3.48
CA THR A 20 -15.23 -13.25 -3.41
C THR A 20 -15.15 -14.12 -4.65
N ILE A 21 -15.14 -13.51 -5.84
CA ILE A 21 -15.08 -14.24 -7.12
C ILE A 21 -13.71 -14.92 -7.28
N ASP A 22 -12.63 -14.20 -7.02
CA ASP A 22 -11.26 -14.68 -7.23
C ASP A 22 -10.85 -15.72 -6.17
N ALA A 23 -11.07 -15.41 -4.91
CA ALA A 23 -10.54 -16.21 -3.79
C ALA A 23 -11.57 -17.17 -3.15
N GLY A 24 -12.83 -17.13 -3.60
CA GLY A 24 -13.89 -17.97 -3.04
C GLY A 24 -14.26 -17.62 -1.59
N LYS A 25 -13.99 -16.39 -1.13
CA LYS A 25 -14.28 -15.95 0.23
C LYS A 25 -15.73 -15.53 0.40
N LEU A 26 -16.21 -15.56 1.64
CA LEU A 26 -17.54 -15.03 1.96
C LEU A 26 -17.60 -13.53 1.71
N PHE A 27 -18.58 -13.05 0.96
CA PHE A 27 -18.73 -11.64 0.61
C PHE A 27 -18.79 -10.74 1.86
N GLY A 28 -19.51 -11.16 2.91
CA GLY A 28 -19.59 -10.39 4.16
C GLY A 28 -18.25 -10.21 4.87
N GLU A 29 -17.38 -11.22 4.82
CA GLU A 29 -16.01 -11.12 5.37
C GLU A 29 -15.15 -10.19 4.52
N CYS A 30 -15.22 -10.29 3.20
CA CYS A 30 -14.52 -9.39 2.31
C CYS A 30 -14.98 -7.95 2.52
N LYS A 31 -16.30 -7.70 2.57
CA LYS A 31 -16.87 -6.35 2.77
C LYS A 31 -16.41 -5.70 4.07
N THR A 32 -16.27 -6.44 5.16
CA THR A 32 -15.72 -5.92 6.43
C THR A 32 -14.19 -5.78 6.41
N GLY A 33 -13.51 -6.62 5.66
CA GLY A 33 -12.04 -6.62 5.55
C GLY A 33 -11.46 -5.47 4.73
N ILE A 34 -12.19 -4.96 3.71
CA ILE A 34 -11.72 -3.87 2.85
C ILE A 34 -11.46 -2.58 3.63
N PRO A 35 -12.42 -2.04 4.43
CA PRO A 35 -12.15 -0.85 5.24
C PRO A 35 -11.04 -1.03 6.27
N HIS A 36 -10.90 -2.24 6.85
CA HIS A 36 -9.80 -2.54 7.74
C HIS A 36 -8.44 -2.41 7.02
N SER A 37 -8.37 -2.90 5.81
CA SER A 37 -7.17 -2.79 4.98
C SER A 37 -6.91 -1.35 4.51
N ALA A 38 -7.95 -0.55 4.23
CA ALA A 38 -7.83 0.88 3.95
C ALA A 38 -7.27 1.67 5.15
N ASN A 39 -7.64 1.28 6.38
CA ASN A 39 -7.08 1.87 7.59
C ASN A 39 -5.57 1.62 7.75
N MET A 40 -5.06 0.50 7.26
CA MET A 40 -3.62 0.27 7.19
C MET A 40 -2.93 1.31 6.29
N LEU A 41 -3.52 1.63 5.14
CA LEU A 41 -3.00 2.67 4.25
C LEU A 41 -3.02 4.06 4.92
N ARG A 42 -4.06 4.38 5.71
CA ARG A 42 -4.13 5.61 6.52
C ARG A 42 -3.06 5.66 7.61
N TYR A 43 -2.84 4.53 8.28
CA TYR A 43 -1.77 4.41 9.28
C TYR A 43 -0.40 4.76 8.67
N TYR A 44 -0.06 4.14 7.56
CA TYR A 44 1.21 4.41 6.88
C TYR A 44 1.27 5.82 6.26
N ALA A 45 0.14 6.37 5.83
CA ALA A 45 0.08 7.77 5.39
C ALA A 45 0.47 8.74 6.52
N GLY A 46 0.01 8.46 7.76
CA GLY A 46 0.40 9.22 8.95
C GLY A 46 1.83 8.99 9.41
N ALA A 47 2.49 7.93 8.92
CA ALA A 47 3.89 7.61 9.25
C ALA A 47 4.90 8.15 8.21
N ALA A 48 4.44 8.63 7.05
CA ALA A 48 5.30 8.99 5.93
C ALA A 48 6.31 10.12 6.27
N ASP A 49 5.93 11.06 7.11
CA ASP A 49 6.77 12.17 7.59
C ASP A 49 7.57 11.84 8.85
N LYS A 50 7.56 10.59 9.29
CA LYS A 50 8.20 10.14 10.54
C LYS A 50 9.40 9.22 10.33
N ILE A 51 9.86 9.11 9.10
CA ILE A 51 11.05 8.33 8.76
C ILE A 51 12.27 9.23 8.95
N HIS A 52 12.94 9.08 10.11
CA HIS A 52 14.07 9.91 10.50
C HIS A 52 15.40 9.18 10.36
N GLY A 53 16.48 9.95 10.13
CA GLY A 53 17.84 9.52 10.34
C GLY A 53 18.27 9.69 11.80
N GLU A 54 19.55 9.46 12.05
CA GLU A 54 20.16 9.53 13.37
C GLU A 54 21.35 10.50 13.35
N VAL A 55 21.55 11.23 14.44
CA VAL A 55 22.78 12.01 14.67
C VAL A 55 23.76 11.11 15.40
N LEU A 56 24.90 10.88 14.79
CA LEU A 56 25.94 10.01 15.34
C LEU A 56 26.91 10.79 16.24
N LYS A 57 27.28 10.22 17.37
CA LYS A 57 28.27 10.81 18.26
C LYS A 57 29.68 10.65 17.63
N MET A 58 30.28 11.77 17.31
CA MET A 58 31.64 11.86 16.74
C MET A 58 32.53 12.73 17.62
N SER A 59 33.82 12.88 17.21
CA SER A 59 34.71 13.85 17.83
C SER A 59 34.21 15.27 17.60
N ARG A 60 34.76 16.25 18.37
CA ARG A 60 34.29 17.66 18.29
C ARG A 60 34.50 18.31 16.92
N GLU A 61 35.38 17.75 16.11
CA GLU A 61 35.71 18.28 14.77
C GLU A 61 34.75 17.82 13.68
N PHE A 62 33.91 16.81 13.95
CA PHE A 62 33.02 16.21 12.97
C PHE A 62 31.57 16.20 13.45
N HIS A 63 30.68 16.48 12.51
CA HIS A 63 29.25 16.29 12.65
C HIS A 63 28.81 15.21 11.64
N ALA A 64 28.25 14.11 12.15
CA ALA A 64 27.79 13.00 11.32
C ALA A 64 26.33 12.67 11.59
N TYR A 65 25.59 12.40 10.54
CA TYR A 65 24.19 11.97 10.61
C TYR A 65 23.89 10.99 9.48
N THR A 66 22.85 10.18 9.69
CA THR A 66 22.31 9.31 8.64
C THR A 66 21.08 9.96 8.01
N LEU A 67 20.88 9.71 6.73
CA LEU A 67 19.64 10.02 6.02
C LEU A 67 18.97 8.72 5.62
N ARG A 68 17.65 8.66 5.74
CA ARG A 68 16.86 7.58 5.19
C ARG A 68 16.22 8.06 3.90
N GLU A 69 16.51 7.37 2.81
CA GLU A 69 16.02 7.70 1.49
C GLU A 69 15.26 6.53 0.90
N PRO A 70 14.29 6.78 -0.01
CA PRO A 70 13.62 5.71 -0.72
C PRO A 70 14.63 4.79 -1.43
N ILE A 71 14.45 3.47 -1.30
CA ILE A 71 15.31 2.51 -1.99
C ILE A 71 15.12 2.52 -3.53
N GLY A 72 14.08 3.20 -4.00
CA GLY A 72 13.75 3.32 -5.41
C GLY A 72 12.60 2.41 -5.81
N VAL A 73 12.81 1.54 -6.81
CA VAL A 73 11.78 0.62 -7.30
C VAL A 73 11.80 -0.67 -6.48
N VAL A 74 10.65 -1.03 -5.91
CA VAL A 74 10.47 -2.26 -5.16
C VAL A 74 9.54 -3.24 -5.88
N GLY A 75 9.85 -4.52 -5.81
CA GLY A 75 9.02 -5.60 -6.34
C GLY A 75 8.17 -6.23 -5.23
N HIS A 76 6.86 -6.34 -5.45
CA HIS A 76 5.95 -7.04 -4.54
C HIS A 76 5.36 -8.28 -5.21
N ILE A 77 5.50 -9.43 -4.57
CA ILE A 77 4.86 -10.68 -4.99
C ILE A 77 3.76 -10.98 -3.98
N ILE A 78 2.51 -10.96 -4.42
CA ILE A 78 1.31 -11.08 -3.59
C ILE A 78 0.77 -12.51 -3.68
N PRO A 79 0.55 -13.21 -2.55
CA PRO A 79 -0.08 -14.52 -2.53
C PRO A 79 -1.60 -14.43 -2.75
N TRP A 80 -2.20 -15.59 -3.06
CA TRP A 80 -3.62 -15.71 -3.43
C TRP A 80 -4.59 -15.70 -2.25
N ASN A 81 -4.16 -16.07 -1.05
CA ASN A 81 -5.05 -16.38 0.06
C ASN A 81 -5.70 -15.15 0.74
N PHE A 82 -5.10 -13.97 0.64
CA PHE A 82 -5.63 -12.69 1.11
C PHE A 82 -5.29 -11.57 0.13
N PRO A 83 -5.93 -11.53 -1.07
CA PRO A 83 -5.48 -10.64 -2.15
C PRO A 83 -5.46 -9.17 -1.73
N THR A 84 -6.56 -8.62 -1.24
CA THR A 84 -6.64 -7.23 -0.75
C THR A 84 -5.70 -6.94 0.40
N SER A 85 -5.77 -7.73 1.46
CA SER A 85 -4.98 -7.46 2.68
C SER A 85 -3.49 -7.53 2.42
N MET A 86 -3.04 -8.50 1.66
CA MET A 86 -1.62 -8.67 1.30
C MET A 86 -1.15 -7.60 0.33
N PHE A 87 -2.01 -7.16 -0.59
CA PHE A 87 -1.71 -6.05 -1.48
C PHE A 87 -1.44 -4.78 -0.65
N LEU A 88 -2.38 -4.37 0.20
CA LEU A 88 -2.25 -3.14 0.98
C LEU A 88 -1.15 -3.24 2.04
N ALA A 89 -0.91 -4.42 2.64
CA ALA A 89 0.19 -4.62 3.57
C ALA A 89 1.58 -4.41 2.94
N LYS A 90 1.72 -4.64 1.63
CA LYS A 90 2.97 -4.41 0.90
C LYS A 90 3.06 -3.00 0.31
N VAL A 91 1.97 -2.53 -0.29
CA VAL A 91 1.92 -1.25 -1.00
C VAL A 91 1.98 -0.06 -0.03
N SER A 92 1.28 -0.14 1.12
CA SER A 92 1.18 0.99 2.04
C SER A 92 2.53 1.44 2.62
N PRO A 93 3.38 0.57 3.18
CA PRO A 93 4.69 0.98 3.68
C PRO A 93 5.63 1.45 2.57
N ALA A 94 5.57 0.85 1.38
CA ALA A 94 6.40 1.26 0.26
C ALA A 94 6.05 2.67 -0.23
N LEU A 95 4.75 3.00 -0.32
CA LEU A 95 4.29 4.36 -0.64
C LEU A 95 4.71 5.36 0.43
N ALA A 96 4.58 5.01 1.71
CA ALA A 96 4.99 5.88 2.81
C ALA A 96 6.50 6.17 2.80
N ALA A 97 7.30 5.18 2.40
CA ALA A 97 8.74 5.34 2.24
C ALA A 97 9.15 6.08 0.95
N GLY A 98 8.19 6.52 0.12
CA GLY A 98 8.47 7.22 -1.14
C GLY A 98 8.98 6.32 -2.27
N CYS A 99 8.80 5.01 -2.18
CA CYS A 99 9.22 4.07 -3.22
C CYS A 99 8.19 4.01 -4.36
N THR A 100 8.70 3.80 -5.58
CA THR A 100 7.91 3.30 -6.70
C THR A 100 7.87 1.78 -6.67
N MET A 101 6.91 1.15 -7.34
CA MET A 101 6.75 -0.29 -7.20
C MET A 101 6.24 -0.99 -8.45
N VAL A 102 6.62 -2.26 -8.57
CA VAL A 102 6.01 -3.24 -9.48
C VAL A 102 5.33 -4.30 -8.64
N VAL A 103 4.03 -4.46 -8.81
CA VAL A 103 3.24 -5.43 -8.03
C VAL A 103 2.81 -6.58 -8.94
N LYS A 104 3.22 -7.79 -8.58
CA LYS A 104 2.78 -9.03 -9.22
C LYS A 104 1.75 -9.72 -8.31
N PRO A 105 0.44 -9.68 -8.63
CA PRO A 105 -0.55 -10.48 -7.93
C PRO A 105 -0.37 -11.97 -8.24
N ALA A 106 -0.99 -12.82 -7.43
CA ALA A 106 -1.11 -14.23 -7.77
C ALA A 106 -2.00 -14.39 -9.02
N GLU A 107 -1.66 -15.34 -9.88
CA GLU A 107 -2.43 -15.61 -11.11
C GLU A 107 -3.86 -16.10 -10.82
N GLN A 108 -4.07 -16.71 -9.63
CA GLN A 108 -5.37 -17.21 -9.18
C GLN A 108 -6.29 -16.09 -8.69
N THR A 109 -5.76 -14.93 -8.25
CA THR A 109 -6.52 -13.87 -7.64
C THR A 109 -6.01 -12.48 -8.06
N PRO A 110 -6.08 -12.13 -9.37
CA PRO A 110 -5.51 -10.89 -9.85
C PRO A 110 -6.47 -9.70 -9.80
N LEU A 111 -7.80 -9.93 -9.73
CA LEU A 111 -8.80 -8.91 -10.07
C LEU A 111 -8.78 -7.72 -9.11
N SER A 112 -8.75 -7.95 -7.81
CA SER A 112 -8.69 -6.85 -6.83
C SER A 112 -7.41 -6.03 -6.97
N ALA A 113 -6.26 -6.64 -7.23
CA ALA A 113 -5.00 -5.93 -7.45
C ALA A 113 -5.04 -5.03 -8.69
N LEU A 114 -5.65 -5.49 -9.78
CA LEU A 114 -5.86 -4.69 -11.00
C LEU A 114 -6.82 -3.53 -10.74
N TYR A 115 -7.85 -3.75 -9.93
CA TYR A 115 -8.78 -2.70 -9.56
C TYR A 115 -8.13 -1.64 -8.67
N TYR A 116 -7.29 -2.04 -7.70
CA TYR A 116 -6.45 -1.11 -6.93
C TYR A 116 -5.52 -0.28 -7.82
N ALA A 117 -4.92 -0.89 -8.83
CA ALA A 117 -4.10 -0.18 -9.80
C ALA A 117 -4.92 0.85 -10.60
N HIS A 118 -6.18 0.54 -10.93
CA HIS A 118 -7.10 1.50 -11.53
C HIS A 118 -7.41 2.67 -10.59
N LEU A 119 -7.81 2.39 -9.35
CA LEU A 119 -8.12 3.43 -8.36
C LEU A 119 -6.90 4.31 -8.06
N SER A 120 -5.71 3.73 -8.02
CA SER A 120 -4.48 4.48 -7.78
C SER A 120 -4.20 5.53 -8.85
N LYS A 121 -4.54 5.28 -10.12
CA LYS A 121 -4.39 6.25 -11.21
C LYS A 121 -5.25 7.50 -11.00
N LEU A 122 -6.40 7.38 -10.35
CA LEU A 122 -7.28 8.51 -10.06
C LEU A 122 -6.69 9.47 -9.02
N VAL A 123 -5.73 9.00 -8.23
CA VAL A 123 -5.10 9.77 -7.14
C VAL A 123 -3.68 10.22 -7.50
N TYR A 124 -2.93 9.37 -8.20
CA TYR A 124 -1.50 9.56 -8.48
C TYR A 124 -1.22 9.91 -9.96
N ALA A 125 -2.27 10.15 -10.77
CA ALA A 125 -2.06 10.65 -12.12
C ALA A 125 -1.23 11.94 -12.09
N PRO A 126 -0.21 12.08 -12.96
CA PRO A 126 0.53 13.32 -13.04
C PRO A 126 -0.43 14.48 -13.31
N ILE A 127 -0.32 15.53 -12.51
CA ILE A 127 -0.97 16.80 -12.81
C ILE A 127 -0.20 17.36 -14.01
N ASN A 128 -0.80 17.29 -15.21
CA ASN A 128 -0.27 17.91 -16.42
C ASN A 128 -0.31 19.42 -16.28
#